data_956479f62fdb898b5f488c1a1d6fc879
#
_entry.id   956479f62fdb898b5f488c1a1d6fc879
#
_cell.length_a   1.000
_cell.length_b   1.000
_cell.length_c   1.000
_cell.angle_alpha   90.00
_cell.angle_beta   90.00
_cell.angle_gamma   90.00
#
_symmetry.space_group_name_H-M   'P 1'
#
loop_
_entity.id
_entity.type
_entity.pdbx_description
1 polymer ?
#
loop_
_entity_poly.entity_id
_entity_poly.type
_entity_poly.pdbx_seq_one_letter_code
_entity_poly.pdbx_strand_id
1 'polypeptide(L)'
;NLHLQDYIPYKDIPNSLDKMDILLMPYVSSITVAGNVGDITKFTSPLKLFDYLSVGKIIICSDFQVLKEAIKEKENAIIVKNYKNIFSWKKEIHKLKNQPQKQFIMSKNNYQLSQKYSLKERAKKILKVVK
;
A
#
# COMPACT_ATOMS: atom_id res chain seq x y z
N ASN A 1 -2.96 10.35 19.99
CA ASN A 1 -4.30 9.83 20.26
C ASN A 1 -4.54 8.64 19.31
N LEU A 2 -5.08 7.54 19.82
CA LEU A 2 -5.49 6.38 19.06
C LEU A 2 -7.01 6.41 18.92
N HIS A 3 -7.51 6.33 17.68
CA HIS A 3 -8.93 6.15 17.40
C HIS A 3 -9.11 4.79 16.72
N LEU A 4 -9.89 3.92 17.38
CA LEU A 4 -10.31 2.65 16.80
C LEU A 4 -11.63 2.89 16.09
N GLN A 5 -11.71 2.48 14.83
CA GLN A 5 -12.91 2.58 14.03
C GLN A 5 -13.44 1.18 13.76
N ASP A 6 -14.75 1.01 13.94
CA ASP A 6 -15.45 -0.22 13.61
C ASP A 6 -15.50 -0.46 12.09
N TYR A 7 -16.17 -1.53 11.69
CA TYR A 7 -16.35 -1.93 10.30
C TYR A 7 -16.85 -0.75 9.44
N ILE A 8 -16.15 -0.53 8.32
CA ILE A 8 -16.52 0.45 7.29
C ILE A 8 -17.03 -0.33 6.07
N PRO A 9 -18.25 -0.06 5.56
CA PRO A 9 -18.71 -0.63 4.31
C PRO A 9 -17.74 -0.34 3.16
N TYR A 10 -17.53 -1.31 2.25
CA TYR A 10 -16.55 -1.18 1.18
C TYR A 10 -16.72 0.09 0.33
N LYS A 11 -17.96 0.49 0.06
CA LYS A 11 -18.28 1.73 -0.67
C LYS A 11 -17.76 3.01 -0.01
N ASP A 12 -17.57 2.99 1.31
CA ASP A 12 -17.17 4.15 2.11
C ASP A 12 -15.64 4.17 2.39
N ILE A 13 -14.92 3.09 2.04
CA ILE A 13 -13.47 2.98 2.21
C ILE A 13 -12.73 4.13 1.51
N PRO A 14 -12.99 4.47 0.24
CA PRO A 14 -12.28 5.56 -0.43
C PRO A 14 -12.39 6.89 0.32
N ASN A 15 -13.58 7.25 0.77
CA ASN A 15 -13.83 8.47 1.54
C ASN A 15 -13.11 8.46 2.91
N SER A 16 -13.00 7.30 3.52
CA SER A 16 -12.28 7.15 4.80
C SER A 16 -10.77 7.26 4.60
N LEU A 17 -10.22 6.64 3.57
CA LEU A 17 -8.80 6.72 3.23
C LEU A 17 -8.41 8.13 2.80
N ASP A 18 -9.31 8.86 2.13
CA ASP A 18 -9.03 10.22 1.66
C ASP A 18 -8.80 11.22 2.80
N LYS A 19 -9.34 10.96 3.99
CA LYS A 19 -9.12 11.77 5.20
C LYS A 19 -7.76 11.55 5.86
N MET A 20 -7.00 10.53 5.44
CA MET A 20 -5.71 10.19 6.03
C MET A 20 -4.56 10.85 5.25
N ASP A 21 -3.50 11.22 5.95
CA ASP A 21 -2.28 11.76 5.33
C ASP A 21 -1.31 10.66 4.91
N ILE A 22 -1.17 9.64 5.76
CA ILE A 22 -0.25 8.52 5.57
C ILE A 22 -0.98 7.21 5.86
N LEU A 23 -0.82 6.24 4.98
CA LEU A 23 -1.38 4.91 5.11
C LEU A 23 -0.29 3.90 5.44
N LEU A 24 -0.49 3.11 6.49
CA LEU A 24 0.49 2.13 6.94
C LEU A 24 0.10 0.72 6.51
N MET A 25 1.10 -0.05 6.06
CA MET A 25 0.95 -1.48 5.74
C MET A 25 1.97 -2.30 6.54
N PRO A 26 1.73 -2.51 7.85
CA PRO A 26 2.65 -3.24 8.72
C PRO A 26 2.44 -4.75 8.59
N TYR A 27 2.87 -5.34 7.47
CA TYR A 27 2.85 -6.79 7.33
C TYR A 27 3.83 -7.47 8.29
N VAL A 28 3.43 -8.62 8.81
CA VAL A 28 4.29 -9.50 9.62
C VAL A 28 5.01 -10.53 8.75
N SER A 29 5.95 -11.25 9.33
CA SER A 29 6.87 -12.14 8.61
C SER A 29 6.23 -13.32 7.86
N SER A 30 4.98 -13.66 8.16
CA SER A 30 4.24 -14.71 7.46
C SER A 30 2.75 -14.37 7.37
N ILE A 31 2.16 -14.68 6.24
CA ILE A 31 0.72 -14.59 6.01
C ILE A 31 0.22 -16.03 5.83
N THR A 32 -0.59 -16.51 6.77
CA THR A 32 -1.19 -17.84 6.73
C THR A 32 -2.62 -17.79 6.20
N VAL A 33 -3.06 -18.85 5.54
CA VAL A 33 -4.47 -19.02 5.14
C VAL A 33 -5.31 -19.40 6.36
N ALA A 34 -6.60 -19.16 6.28
CA ALA A 34 -7.55 -19.69 7.26
C ALA A 34 -7.38 -21.20 7.38
N GLY A 35 -7.18 -21.69 8.62
CA GLY A 35 -6.84 -23.08 8.88
C GLY A 35 -5.34 -23.37 9.10
N ASN A 36 -4.50 -22.35 9.08
CA ASN A 36 -3.06 -22.41 9.40
C ASN A 36 -2.23 -23.39 8.54
N VAL A 37 -2.67 -23.64 7.30
CA VAL A 37 -2.02 -24.55 6.36
C VAL A 37 -1.24 -23.75 5.33
N GLY A 38 0.08 -23.60 5.54
CA GLY A 38 1.02 -23.01 4.60
C GLY A 38 1.20 -21.50 4.69
N ASP A 39 2.37 -21.04 4.25
CA ASP A 39 2.73 -19.61 4.13
C ASP A 39 2.45 -19.14 2.71
N ILE A 40 1.48 -18.24 2.56
CA ILE A 40 1.09 -17.66 1.28
C ILE A 40 1.70 -16.28 1.03
N THR A 41 2.64 -15.84 1.87
CA THR A 41 3.24 -14.50 1.80
C THR A 41 3.78 -14.16 0.41
N LYS A 42 4.34 -15.15 -0.29
CA LYS A 42 4.89 -14.96 -1.65
C LYS A 42 3.82 -14.86 -2.74
N PHE A 43 2.61 -15.33 -2.49
CA PHE A 43 1.55 -15.44 -3.50
C PHE A 43 0.37 -14.51 -3.23
N THR A 44 0.35 -13.85 -2.09
CA THR A 44 -0.75 -12.97 -1.71
C THR A 44 -0.67 -11.66 -2.47
N SER A 45 -1.67 -11.36 -3.29
CA SER A 45 -1.83 -10.03 -3.86
C SER A 45 -2.32 -9.05 -2.78
N PRO A 46 -1.59 -7.99 -2.48
CA PRO A 46 -1.98 -7.03 -1.45
C PRO A 46 -3.07 -6.10 -1.97
N LEU A 47 -4.33 -6.53 -1.98
CA LEU A 47 -5.47 -5.73 -2.46
C LEU A 47 -5.50 -4.34 -1.81
N LYS A 48 -5.23 -4.28 -0.50
CA LYS A 48 -5.13 -3.02 0.26
C LYS A 48 -4.12 -2.03 -0.36
N LEU A 49 -3.05 -2.51 -0.99
CA LEU A 49 -2.10 -1.63 -1.67
C LEU A 49 -2.77 -0.88 -2.82
N PHE A 50 -3.60 -1.55 -3.60
CA PHE A 50 -4.28 -0.93 -4.75
C PHE A 50 -5.33 0.08 -4.29
N ASP A 51 -6.03 -0.18 -3.19
CA ASP A 51 -6.93 0.80 -2.57
C ASP A 51 -6.14 2.05 -2.15
N TYR A 52 -4.99 1.87 -1.50
CA TYR A 52 -4.13 2.99 -1.06
C TYR A 52 -3.55 3.79 -2.22
N LEU A 53 -3.14 3.12 -3.29
CA LEU A 53 -2.66 3.78 -4.51
C LEU A 53 -3.80 4.58 -5.17
N SER A 54 -5.03 4.05 -5.19
CA SER A 54 -6.17 4.67 -5.87
C SER A 54 -6.56 6.03 -5.29
N VAL A 55 -6.40 6.22 -3.99
CA VAL A 55 -6.62 7.50 -3.31
C VAL A 55 -5.38 8.40 -3.32
N GLY A 56 -4.29 7.98 -3.95
CA GLY A 56 -3.07 8.77 -4.07
C GLY A 56 -2.41 9.13 -2.74
N LYS A 57 -2.60 8.35 -1.69
CA LYS A 57 -2.01 8.64 -0.37
C LYS A 57 -0.58 8.11 -0.25
N ILE A 58 0.15 8.66 0.71
CA ILE A 58 1.50 8.23 1.02
C ILE A 58 1.44 6.88 1.71
N ILE A 59 2.27 5.95 1.29
CA ILE A 59 2.31 4.59 1.80
C ILE A 59 3.64 4.37 2.52
N ILE A 60 3.55 3.87 3.76
CA ILE A 60 4.71 3.32 4.48
C ILE A 60 4.44 1.85 4.74
N CYS A 61 5.31 0.97 4.29
CA CYS A 61 5.08 -0.47 4.34
C CYS A 61 6.29 -1.26 4.84
N SER A 62 6.04 -2.49 5.28
CA SER A 62 7.09 -3.46 5.59
C SER A 62 7.86 -3.85 4.33
N ASP A 63 9.11 -4.28 4.50
CA ASP A 63 9.95 -4.80 3.42
C ASP A 63 9.52 -6.22 3.02
N PHE A 64 8.57 -6.29 2.06
CA PHE A 64 8.10 -7.54 1.50
C PHE A 64 8.25 -7.55 -0.02
N GLN A 65 8.69 -8.68 -0.55
CA GLN A 65 8.94 -8.83 -1.99
C GLN A 65 7.69 -8.58 -2.82
N VAL A 66 6.54 -9.11 -2.40
CA VAL A 66 5.27 -8.96 -3.11
C VAL A 66 4.83 -7.49 -3.25
N LEU A 67 5.18 -6.62 -2.31
CA LEU A 67 4.90 -5.19 -2.42
C LEU A 67 5.82 -4.54 -3.45
N LYS A 68 7.09 -4.95 -3.50
CA LYS A 68 8.09 -4.39 -4.43
C LYS A 68 7.82 -4.73 -5.90
N GLU A 69 6.99 -5.72 -6.18
CA GLU A 69 6.53 -6.01 -7.54
C GLU A 69 5.61 -4.92 -8.10
N ALA A 70 4.84 -4.28 -7.22
CA ALA A 70 3.87 -3.26 -7.61
C ALA A 70 4.36 -1.83 -7.38
N ILE A 71 5.24 -1.60 -6.40
CA ILE A 71 5.69 -0.27 -5.99
C ILE A 71 7.22 -0.18 -5.95
N LYS A 72 7.73 1.04 -6.15
CA LYS A 72 9.14 1.35 -6.03
C LYS A 72 9.41 2.19 -4.78
N GLU A 73 10.47 1.80 -4.06
CA GLU A 73 10.93 2.55 -2.88
C GLU A 73 11.22 4.01 -3.25
N LYS A 74 10.82 4.94 -2.40
CA LYS A 74 10.98 6.40 -2.52
C LYS A 74 10.19 7.07 -3.65
N GLU A 75 9.74 6.32 -4.67
CA GLU A 75 8.85 6.84 -5.71
C GLU A 75 7.37 6.72 -5.31
N ASN A 76 6.98 5.56 -4.78
CA ASN A 76 5.59 5.23 -4.45
C ASN A 76 5.39 4.98 -2.94
N ALA A 77 6.40 4.46 -2.25
CA ALA A 77 6.30 4.14 -0.83
C ALA A 77 7.63 4.32 -0.10
N ILE A 78 7.54 4.43 1.22
CA ILE A 78 8.67 4.26 2.13
C ILE A 78 8.67 2.81 2.62
N ILE A 79 9.76 2.09 2.39
CA ILE A 79 9.90 0.69 2.80
C ILE A 79 10.69 0.63 4.10
N VAL A 80 10.06 0.12 5.15
CA VAL A 80 10.67 -0.06 6.47
C VAL A 80 11.38 -1.41 6.51
N LYS A 81 12.70 -1.42 6.35
CA LYS A 81 13.52 -2.66 6.34
C LYS A 81 13.46 -3.40 7.69
N ASN A 82 13.68 -2.68 8.78
CA ASN A 82 13.55 -3.25 10.12
C ASN A 82 12.12 -3.06 10.66
N TYR A 83 11.15 -3.65 9.97
CA TYR A 83 9.71 -3.46 10.22
C TYR A 83 9.23 -4.10 11.54
N LYS A 84 10.00 -4.98 12.17
CA LYS A 84 9.70 -5.53 13.50
C LYS A 84 9.98 -4.51 14.63
N ASN A 85 10.74 -3.48 14.35
CA ASN A 85 11.09 -2.45 15.33
C ASN A 85 10.20 -1.20 15.12
N ILE A 86 9.36 -0.90 16.12
CA ILE A 86 8.46 0.26 16.10
C ILE A 86 9.19 1.60 15.92
N PHE A 87 10.41 1.73 16.43
CA PHE A 87 11.20 2.95 16.26
C PHE A 87 11.58 3.21 14.81
N SER A 88 11.72 2.16 13.99
CA SER A 88 11.97 2.31 12.56
C SER A 88 10.78 2.97 11.84
N TRP A 89 9.56 2.58 12.19
CA TRP A 89 8.33 3.20 11.67
C TRP A 89 8.22 4.66 12.10
N LYS A 90 8.40 4.91 13.40
CA LYS A 90 8.35 6.26 13.96
C LYS A 90 9.34 7.19 13.26
N LYS A 91 10.58 6.72 13.04
CA LYS A 91 11.64 7.46 12.34
C LYS A 91 11.22 7.86 10.92
N GLU A 92 10.68 6.93 10.14
CA GLU A 92 10.28 7.22 8.76
C GLU A 92 9.07 8.16 8.69
N ILE A 93 8.08 8.01 9.59
CA ILE A 93 6.95 8.94 9.71
C ILE A 93 7.46 10.35 10.04
N HIS A 94 8.35 10.49 11.03
CA HIS A 94 8.91 11.80 11.40
C HIS A 94 9.69 12.46 10.26
N LYS A 95 10.51 11.71 9.55
CA LYS A 95 11.24 12.23 8.39
C LYS A 95 10.28 12.76 7.33
N LEU A 96 9.25 12.00 7.05
CA LEU A 96 8.30 12.33 6.00
C LEU A 96 7.49 13.59 6.35
N LYS A 97 7.10 13.74 7.62
CA LYS A 97 6.35 14.91 8.12
C LYS A 97 7.02 16.24 7.74
N ASN A 98 8.34 16.27 7.71
CA ASN A 98 9.13 17.47 7.41
C ASN A 98 9.52 17.59 5.92
N GLN A 99 8.90 16.81 5.03
CA GLN A 99 9.22 16.77 3.60
C GLN A 99 7.96 16.92 2.72
N PRO A 100 7.24 18.06 2.77
CA PRO A 100 5.96 18.23 2.08
C PRO A 100 6.08 18.05 0.56
N GLN A 101 7.19 18.50 -0.03
CA GLN A 101 7.41 18.34 -1.47
C GLN A 101 7.54 16.87 -1.87
N LYS A 102 8.22 16.07 -1.07
CA LYS A 102 8.32 14.62 -1.28
C LYS A 102 6.97 13.94 -1.13
N GLN A 103 6.19 14.35 -0.13
CA GLN A 103 4.82 13.86 0.07
C GLN A 103 3.96 14.10 -1.17
N PHE A 104 3.99 15.31 -1.72
CA PHE A 104 3.24 15.66 -2.91
C PHE A 104 3.64 14.82 -4.13
N ILE A 105 4.96 14.65 -4.37
CA ILE A 105 5.47 13.86 -5.49
C ILE A 105 5.03 12.39 -5.35
N MET A 106 5.17 11.80 -4.15
CA MET A 106 4.75 10.41 -3.91
C MET A 106 3.25 10.22 -4.09
N SER A 107 2.44 11.14 -3.59
CA SER A 107 0.99 11.15 -3.77
C SER A 107 0.61 11.13 -5.25
N LYS A 108 1.18 12.04 -6.04
CA LYS A 108 0.98 12.10 -7.49
C LYS A 108 1.40 10.81 -8.19
N ASN A 109 2.57 10.27 -7.85
CA ASN A 109 3.08 9.02 -8.41
C ASN A 109 2.15 7.84 -8.09
N ASN A 110 1.62 7.78 -6.87
CA ASN A 110 0.70 6.73 -6.44
C ASN A 110 -0.60 6.76 -7.23
N TYR A 111 -1.20 7.93 -7.37
CA TYR A 111 -2.40 8.07 -8.19
C TYR A 111 -2.14 7.69 -9.66
N GLN A 112 -1.03 8.13 -10.26
CA GLN A 112 -0.67 7.75 -11.62
C GLN A 112 -0.43 6.24 -11.76
N LEU A 113 0.21 5.63 -10.75
CA LEU A 113 0.46 4.19 -10.75
C LEU A 113 -0.85 3.39 -10.66
N SER A 114 -1.81 3.84 -9.85
CA SER A 114 -3.11 3.18 -9.70
C SER A 114 -3.85 3.04 -11.04
N GLN A 115 -3.74 4.03 -11.92
CA GLN A 115 -4.39 4.00 -13.25
C GLN A 115 -3.90 2.83 -14.10
N LYS A 116 -2.63 2.41 -13.95
CA LYS A 116 -2.05 1.26 -14.66
C LYS A 116 -2.61 -0.08 -14.17
N TYR A 117 -3.14 -0.12 -12.96
CA TYR A 117 -3.76 -1.30 -12.33
C TYR A 117 -5.28 -1.29 -12.42
N SER A 118 -5.88 -0.35 -13.14
CA SER A 118 -7.33 -0.30 -13.33
C SER A 118 -7.86 -1.56 -14.05
N LEU A 119 -9.10 -1.94 -13.75
CA LEU A 119 -9.77 -3.06 -14.42
C LEU A 119 -9.77 -2.90 -15.95
N LYS A 120 -9.92 -1.66 -16.43
CA LYS A 120 -9.88 -1.33 -17.87
C LYS A 120 -8.53 -1.70 -18.49
N GLU A 121 -7.42 -1.33 -17.84
CA GLU A 121 -6.08 -1.65 -18.35
C GLU A 121 -5.77 -3.15 -18.25
N ARG A 122 -6.27 -3.82 -17.21
CA ARG A 122 -6.17 -5.27 -17.08
C ARG A 122 -6.94 -5.97 -18.19
N ALA A 123 -8.16 -5.57 -18.48
CA ALA A 123 -8.95 -6.12 -19.59
C ALA A 123 -8.25 -5.93 -20.94
N LYS A 124 -7.70 -4.75 -21.23
CA LYS A 124 -6.92 -4.49 -22.43
C LYS A 124 -5.72 -5.43 -22.59
N LYS A 125 -4.98 -5.69 -21.48
CA LYS A 125 -3.84 -6.61 -21.50
C LYS A 125 -4.26 -8.04 -21.83
N ILE A 126 -5.35 -8.52 -21.23
CA ILE A 126 -5.90 -9.86 -21.50
C ILE A 126 -6.31 -9.98 -22.98
N LEU A 127 -7.06 -9.01 -23.50
CA LEU A 127 -7.51 -9.01 -24.89
C LEU A 127 -6.35 -8.96 -25.91
N LYS A 128 -5.19 -8.43 -25.55
CA LYS A 128 -3.99 -8.44 -26.40
C LYS A 128 -3.32 -9.83 -26.48
N VAL A 129 -3.48 -10.64 -25.45
CA VAL A 129 -2.86 -11.98 -25.39
C VAL A 129 -3.74 -13.03 -26.06
N VAL A 130 -5.06 -12.80 -26.12
CA VAL A 130 -6.04 -13.73 -26.70
C VAL A 130 -6.18 -13.54 -28.22
N LYS A 131 -5.57 -12.51 -28.79
CA LYS A 131 -5.44 -12.33 -30.24
C LYS A 131 -4.19 -13.02 -30.78
#